data_59b8df3da66e0acd347a29faf5b80df4
#
_entry.id   59b8df3da66e0acd347a29faf5b80df4
#
_cell.length_a   1.000
_cell.length_b   1.000
_cell.length_c   1.000
_cell.angle_alpha   90.00
_cell.angle_beta   90.00
_cell.angle_gamma   90.00
#
_symmetry.space_group_name_H-M   'P 1'
#
loop_
_entity.id
_entity.type
_entity.pdbx_description
1 polymer ?
#
loop_
_entity_poly.entity_id
_entity_poly.type
_entity_poly.pdbx_seq_one_letter_code
_entity_poly.pdbx_strand_id
1 'polypeptide(L)'
;MSRLTVELKQFGFFCGIENQLYLLDTGKYTALIIEGFKKPQSIYYQYDFYKQTFYPHYHNKITVYGERLAPINLLKRVQRYFANRYNYLEERGKQF
;
A
#
# COMPACT_ATOMS: atom_id res chain seq x y z
N MET A 1 0.77 14.01 13.97
CA MET A 1 0.80 12.94 12.95
C MET A 1 0.31 11.65 13.59
N SER A 2 -0.56 10.92 12.93
CA SER A 2 -1.10 9.67 13.51
C SER A 2 -0.02 8.57 13.51
N ARG A 3 -0.19 7.57 14.39
CA ARG A 3 0.70 6.41 14.44
C ARG A 3 0.73 5.68 13.09
N LEU A 4 -0.43 5.53 12.45
CA LEU A 4 -0.51 4.91 11.13
C LEU A 4 0.38 5.64 10.12
N THR A 5 0.29 6.96 10.07
CA THR A 5 1.09 7.77 9.16
C THR A 5 2.58 7.58 9.43
N VAL A 6 2.99 7.60 10.71
CA VAL A 6 4.39 7.40 11.08
C VAL A 6 4.89 6.04 10.59
N GLU A 7 4.13 4.97 10.85
CA GLU A 7 4.54 3.62 10.45
C GLU A 7 4.57 3.44 8.93
N LEU A 8 3.60 4.00 8.20
CA LEU A 8 3.59 3.93 6.74
C LEU A 8 4.75 4.70 6.13
N LYS A 9 5.12 5.83 6.71
CA LYS A 9 6.32 6.57 6.27
C LYS A 9 7.59 5.77 6.46
N GLN A 10 7.67 4.96 7.51
CA GLN A 10 8.83 4.08 7.74
C GLN A 10 8.98 3.03 6.64
N PHE A 11 7.88 2.60 6.03
CA PHE A 11 7.91 1.72 4.86
C PHE A 11 8.23 2.46 3.57
N GLY A 12 8.27 3.78 3.59
CA GLY A 12 8.58 4.59 2.42
C GLY A 12 7.39 5.27 1.78
N PHE A 13 6.19 5.12 2.34
CA PHE A 13 5.01 5.75 1.76
C PHE A 13 5.04 7.27 1.92
N PHE A 14 4.67 7.95 0.85
CA PHE A 14 4.39 9.38 0.86
C PHE A 14 2.95 9.59 1.36
N CYS A 15 2.78 10.52 2.31
CA CYS A 15 1.46 10.86 2.81
C CYS A 15 0.88 12.00 1.98
N GLY A 16 -0.12 11.69 1.15
CA GLY A 16 -0.83 12.70 0.38
C GLY A 16 -1.82 13.46 1.24
N ILE A 17 -2.70 12.73 1.92
CA ILE A 17 -3.67 13.29 2.87
C ILE A 17 -3.66 12.38 4.10
N GLU A 18 -3.36 12.93 5.27
CA GLU A 18 -3.25 12.14 6.49
C GLU A 18 -4.51 11.33 6.75
N ASN A 19 -4.34 10.04 7.06
CA ASN A 19 -5.38 9.04 7.28
C ASN A 19 -6.23 8.71 6.04
N GLN A 20 -5.97 9.32 4.89
CA GLN A 20 -6.82 9.13 3.70
C GLN A 20 -6.07 8.66 2.47
N LEU A 21 -4.80 9.07 2.28
CA LEU A 21 -4.10 8.73 1.04
C LEU A 21 -2.60 8.58 1.28
N TYR A 22 -2.08 7.41 0.91
CA TYR A 22 -0.65 7.11 0.98
C TYR A 22 -0.21 6.47 -0.33
N LEU A 23 0.96 6.86 -0.84
CA LEU A 23 1.46 6.45 -2.14
C LEU A 23 2.91 6.01 -2.03
N LEU A 24 3.28 4.97 -2.77
CA LEU A 24 4.68 4.53 -2.88
C LEU A 24 4.95 4.04 -4.30
N ASP A 25 5.85 4.71 -5.01
CA ASP A 25 6.30 4.24 -6.31
C ASP A 25 7.19 3.02 -6.13
N THR A 26 6.83 1.90 -6.77
CA THR A 26 7.59 0.65 -6.68
C THR A 26 8.30 0.30 -7.98
N GLY A 27 8.10 1.09 -9.02
CA GLY A 27 8.73 0.92 -10.31
C GLY A 27 8.33 2.05 -11.24
N LYS A 28 8.84 2.01 -12.47
CA LYS A 28 8.60 3.09 -13.44
C LYS A 28 7.10 3.28 -13.75
N TYR A 29 6.35 2.19 -13.75
CA TYR A 29 4.93 2.22 -14.11
C TYR A 29 4.03 1.65 -13.01
N THR A 30 4.54 1.47 -11.80
CA THR A 30 3.79 0.84 -10.71
C THR A 30 3.84 1.68 -9.46
N ALA A 31 2.72 1.71 -8.74
CA ALA A 31 2.61 2.37 -7.45
C ALA A 31 1.74 1.56 -6.49
N LEU A 32 2.12 1.53 -5.22
CA LEU A 32 1.26 1.06 -4.15
C LEU A 32 0.42 2.23 -3.66
N ILE A 33 -0.86 1.98 -3.47
CA ILE A 33 -1.82 2.99 -3.06
C ILE A 33 -2.60 2.48 -1.86
N ILE A 34 -2.73 3.33 -0.86
CA ILE A 34 -3.57 3.10 0.31
C ILE A 34 -4.58 4.22 0.37
N GLU A 35 -5.86 3.89 0.27
CA GLU A 35 -6.95 4.85 0.35
C GLU A 35 -7.76 4.60 1.61
N GLY A 36 -7.90 5.62 2.44
CA GLY A 36 -8.73 5.58 3.63
C GLY A 36 -10.07 6.26 3.40
N PHE A 37 -11.11 5.66 3.90
CA PHE A 37 -12.45 6.24 3.86
C PHE A 37 -13.19 5.95 5.15
N LYS A 38 -14.17 6.79 5.43
CA LYS A 38 -14.95 6.71 6.65
C LYS A 38 -16.42 6.87 6.30
N LYS A 39 -17.26 5.95 6.78
CA LYS A 39 -18.70 6.08 6.60
C LYS A 39 -19.23 7.31 7.35
N PRO A 40 -20.30 7.97 6.87
CA PRO A 40 -20.77 9.24 7.44
C PRO A 40 -21.04 9.21 8.95
N GLN A 41 -21.39 8.06 9.51
CA GLN A 41 -21.72 7.94 10.94
C GLN A 41 -20.65 7.21 11.74
N SER A 42 -19.49 6.90 11.13
CA SER A 42 -18.40 6.19 11.77
C SER A 42 -17.26 7.14 12.14
N ILE A 43 -16.64 6.88 13.30
CA ILE A 43 -15.42 7.58 13.69
C ILE A 43 -14.16 6.83 13.24
N TYR A 44 -14.31 5.66 12.63
CA TYR A 44 -13.19 4.82 12.24
C TYR A 44 -12.99 4.84 10.74
N TYR A 45 -11.73 4.92 10.30
CA TYR A 45 -11.32 4.76 8.91
C TYR A 45 -11.18 3.29 8.58
N GLN A 46 -11.54 2.95 7.33
CA GLN A 46 -11.23 1.68 6.70
C GLN A 46 -10.33 1.95 5.50
N TYR A 47 -9.50 0.98 5.12
CA TYR A 47 -8.48 1.20 4.11
C TYR A 47 -8.51 0.13 3.03
N ASP A 48 -8.36 0.58 1.79
CA ASP A 48 -8.08 -0.27 0.66
C ASP A 48 -6.59 -0.17 0.34
N PHE A 49 -5.94 -1.31 0.13
CA PHE A 49 -4.52 -1.40 -0.20
C PHE A 49 -4.39 -2.15 -1.52
N TYR A 50 -3.82 -1.49 -2.53
CA TYR A 50 -3.71 -2.06 -3.86
C TYR A 50 -2.49 -1.53 -4.60
N LYS A 51 -2.09 -2.27 -5.64
CA LYS A 51 -1.05 -1.85 -6.58
C LYS A 51 -1.71 -1.45 -7.88
N GLN A 52 -1.34 -0.31 -8.43
CA GLN A 52 -1.76 0.13 -9.74
C GLN A 52 -0.57 0.11 -10.70
N THR A 53 -0.77 -0.51 -11.85
CA THR A 53 0.22 -0.55 -12.93
C THR A 53 -0.30 0.31 -14.08
N PHE A 54 0.51 1.29 -14.49
CA PHE A 54 0.16 2.22 -15.56
C PHE A 54 0.86 1.79 -16.83
N TYR A 55 0.11 1.27 -17.82
CA TYR A 55 0.67 0.89 -19.10
C TYR A 55 0.48 2.06 -20.09
N PRO A 56 1.55 2.53 -20.78
CA PRO A 56 1.44 3.71 -21.64
C PRO A 56 0.41 3.58 -22.76
N HIS A 57 0.16 2.37 -23.26
CA HIS A 57 -0.73 2.14 -24.41
C HIS A 57 -1.84 1.12 -24.14
N TYR A 58 -2.03 0.72 -22.87
CA TYR A 58 -3.00 -0.29 -22.49
C TYR A 58 -3.80 0.15 -21.28
N HIS A 59 -4.84 -0.61 -20.95
CA HIS A 59 -5.62 -0.36 -19.74
C HIS A 59 -4.76 -0.56 -18.50
N ASN A 60 -4.95 0.31 -17.53
CA ASN A 60 -4.28 0.19 -16.23
C ASN A 60 -4.75 -1.08 -15.52
N LYS A 61 -3.81 -1.74 -14.83
CA LYS A 61 -4.10 -2.93 -14.05
C LYS A 61 -4.08 -2.58 -12.56
N ILE A 62 -5.08 -3.09 -11.82
CA ILE A 62 -5.15 -2.94 -10.37
C ILE A 62 -5.09 -4.32 -9.74
N THR A 63 -4.18 -4.49 -8.80
CA THR A 63 -4.07 -5.72 -7.99
C THR A 63 -4.39 -5.37 -6.55
N VAL A 64 -5.49 -5.88 -6.03
CA VAL A 64 -5.95 -5.58 -4.67
C VAL A 64 -5.29 -6.52 -3.68
N TYR A 65 -4.68 -5.95 -2.64
CA TYR A 65 -4.07 -6.71 -1.54
C TYR A 65 -4.96 -6.77 -0.32
N GLY A 66 -5.91 -5.85 -0.18
CA GLY A 66 -6.87 -5.87 0.89
C GLY A 66 -7.89 -4.77 0.73
N GLU A 67 -9.11 -5.01 1.20
CA GLU A 67 -10.22 -4.06 1.13
C GLU A 67 -10.85 -3.88 2.50
N ARG A 68 -11.28 -2.64 2.78
CA ARG A 68 -11.99 -2.29 4.00
C ARG A 68 -11.25 -2.74 5.27
N LEU A 69 -9.94 -2.57 5.26
CA LEU A 69 -9.08 -3.01 6.36
C LEU A 69 -9.13 -2.00 7.51
N ALA A 70 -9.22 -2.50 8.75
CA ALA A 70 -8.95 -1.68 9.93
C ALA A 70 -7.46 -1.29 9.93
N PRO A 71 -7.06 -0.19 10.61
CA PRO A 71 -5.67 0.25 10.61
C PRO A 71 -4.65 -0.84 11.00
N ILE A 72 -4.96 -1.63 12.02
CA ILE A 72 -4.04 -2.70 12.44
C ILE A 72 -3.90 -3.78 11.37
N ASN A 73 -4.99 -4.12 10.68
CA ASN A 73 -4.98 -5.11 9.62
C ASN A 73 -4.28 -4.57 8.37
N LEU A 74 -4.43 -3.27 8.08
CA LEU A 74 -3.69 -2.62 7.01
C LEU A 74 -2.18 -2.75 7.25
N LEU A 75 -1.70 -2.43 8.45
CA LEU A 75 -0.28 -2.52 8.78
C LEU A 75 0.24 -3.95 8.63
N LYS A 76 -0.54 -4.94 9.05
CA LYS A 76 -0.16 -6.36 8.88
C LYS A 76 -0.04 -6.74 7.40
N ARG A 77 -0.96 -6.24 6.56
CA ARG A 77 -0.91 -6.51 5.11
C ARG A 77 0.29 -5.84 4.45
N VAL A 78 0.59 -4.61 4.84
CA VAL A 78 1.76 -3.89 4.33
C VAL A 78 3.05 -4.62 4.74
N GLN A 79 3.16 -5.03 6.01
CA GLN A 79 4.31 -5.79 6.50
C GLN A 79 4.49 -7.08 5.72
N ARG A 80 3.40 -7.82 5.48
CA ARG A 80 3.43 -9.07 4.70
C ARG A 80 3.87 -8.82 3.26
N TYR A 81 3.37 -7.76 2.65
CA TYR A 81 3.76 -7.41 1.29
C TYR A 81 5.27 -7.21 1.18
N PHE A 82 5.85 -6.42 2.08
CA PHE A 82 7.29 -6.14 2.03
C PHE A 82 8.12 -7.37 2.41
N ALA A 83 7.67 -8.18 3.36
CA ALA A 83 8.35 -9.43 3.69
C ALA A 83 8.40 -10.38 2.50
N ASN A 84 7.28 -10.56 1.80
CA ASN A 84 7.22 -11.42 0.62
C ASN A 84 8.09 -10.86 -0.52
N ARG A 85 8.08 -9.55 -0.73
CA ARG A 85 8.91 -8.91 -1.74
C ARG A 85 10.40 -9.09 -1.44
N TYR A 86 10.79 -8.91 -0.18
CA TYR A 86 12.17 -9.11 0.25
C TYR A 86 12.63 -10.55 0.00
N ASN A 87 11.82 -11.53 0.39
CA ASN A 87 12.12 -12.94 0.17
C ASN A 87 12.25 -13.26 -1.32
N TYR A 88 11.34 -12.73 -2.14
CA TYR A 88 11.40 -12.92 -3.59
C TYR A 88 12.69 -12.36 -4.18
N LEU A 89 13.08 -11.15 -3.81
CA LEU A 89 14.31 -10.52 -4.31
C LEU A 89 15.55 -11.28 -3.83
N GLU A 90 15.55 -11.77 -2.60
CA GLU A 90 16.66 -12.56 -2.04
C GLU A 90 16.81 -13.88 -2.78
N GLU A 91 15.74 -14.60 -3.01
CA GLU A 91 15.76 -15.86 -3.76
C GLU A 91 16.26 -15.63 -5.20
N ARG A 92 15.77 -14.56 -5.83
CA ARG A 92 16.18 -14.22 -7.19
C ARG A 92 17.67 -13.88 -7.25
N GLY A 93 18.21 -13.22 -6.23
CA GLY A 93 19.63 -12.94 -6.13
C GLY A 93 20.48 -14.18 -5.98
N LYS A 94 19.95 -15.25 -5.38
CA LYS A 94 20.68 -16.52 -5.20
C LYS A 94 20.76 -17.36 -6.47
N GLN A 95 19.98 -17.03 -7.49
CA GLN A 95 19.98 -17.76 -8.76
C GLN A 95 21.08 -17.28 -9.72
N PHE A 96 21.79 -16.28 -9.32
CA PHE A 96 22.94 -15.78 -10.05
C PHE A 96 24.23 -16.21 -9.35
#